data_2ba3fa1d42997af9995ab2ca5c51157e
#
_entry.id   2ba3fa1d42997af9995ab2ca5c51157e
#
_cell.length_a   1.000
_cell.length_b   1.000
_cell.length_c   1.000
_cell.angle_alpha   90.00
_cell.angle_beta   90.00
_cell.angle_gamma   90.00
#
_symmetry.space_group_name_H-M   'P 1'
#
loop_
_entity.id
_entity.type
_entity.pdbx_description
1 polymer ?
#
loop_
_entity_poly.entity_id
_entity_poly.type
_entity_poly.pdbx_seq_one_letter_code
_entity_poly.pdbx_strand_id
1 'polypeptide(L)'
;MTKTPEKLELCMIGSAFCTLLDLLFGKIDYSFIFLLICMVLDFLTGMMAGAVEHKLSSDLCTRGLFKKLMVFVYLIVAHHLDVLLGVNYIRIAVCYLYATGEVLSIIENGTRIGVPVPEPIRKALDVLNGGKQNE
;
A
#
# COMPACT_ATOMS: atom_id res chain seq x y z
N MET A 1 13.78 26.61 -32.74
CA MET A 1 12.36 26.72 -32.41
C MET A 1 11.59 25.45 -32.82
N THR A 2 11.90 24.30 -32.23
CA THR A 2 11.32 22.97 -32.58
C THR A 2 11.15 22.11 -31.34
N LYS A 3 10.48 22.68 -30.30
CA LYS A 3 10.15 21.92 -29.06
C LYS A 3 8.66 21.58 -28.91
N THR A 4 7.87 21.83 -29.94
CA THR A 4 6.42 21.60 -29.91
C THR A 4 6.00 20.13 -30.08
N PRO A 5 6.61 19.31 -30.96
CA PRO A 5 6.20 17.93 -31.14
C PRO A 5 6.54 17.05 -29.93
N GLU A 6 7.74 17.15 -29.36
CA GLU A 6 8.13 16.36 -28.17
C GLU A 6 7.24 16.60 -26.95
N LYS A 7 6.84 17.85 -26.73
CA LYS A 7 5.92 18.19 -25.62
C LYS A 7 4.53 17.61 -25.85
N LEU A 8 4.07 17.63 -27.10
CA LEU A 8 2.77 17.07 -27.45
C LEU A 8 2.75 15.55 -27.29
N GLU A 9 3.80 14.87 -27.77
CA GLU A 9 3.96 13.42 -27.60
C GLU A 9 4.03 13.03 -26.12
N LEU A 10 4.78 13.77 -25.30
CA LEU A 10 4.86 13.54 -23.86
C LEU A 10 3.51 13.73 -23.18
N CYS A 11 2.74 14.76 -23.56
CA CYS A 11 1.39 15.00 -23.04
C CYS A 11 0.43 13.88 -23.46
N MET A 12 0.53 13.39 -24.70
CA MET A 12 -0.31 12.27 -25.19
C MET A 12 0.00 10.96 -24.46
N ILE A 13 1.28 10.64 -24.25
CA ILE A 13 1.71 9.46 -23.48
C ILE A 13 1.23 9.59 -22.03
N GLY A 14 1.41 10.74 -21.41
CA GLY A 14 0.95 11.00 -20.04
C GLY A 14 -0.56 10.86 -19.88
N SER A 15 -1.34 11.41 -20.81
CA SER A 15 -2.80 11.30 -20.78
C SER A 15 -3.28 9.87 -21.00
N ALA A 16 -2.66 9.12 -21.91
CA ALA A 16 -2.97 7.72 -22.15
C ALA A 16 -2.67 6.85 -20.91
N PHE A 17 -1.56 7.13 -20.22
CA PHE A 17 -1.19 6.44 -18.99
C PHE A 17 -2.18 6.75 -17.85
N CYS A 18 -2.56 8.02 -17.66
CA CYS A 18 -3.57 8.40 -16.67
C CYS A 18 -4.92 7.74 -16.95
N THR A 19 -5.33 7.67 -18.21
CA THR A 19 -6.59 7.02 -18.61
C THR A 19 -6.55 5.52 -18.32
N LEU A 20 -5.39 4.87 -18.56
CA LEU A 20 -5.22 3.45 -18.23
C LEU A 20 -5.30 3.21 -16.72
N LEU A 21 -4.66 4.06 -15.91
CA LEU A 21 -4.76 3.96 -14.46
C LEU A 21 -6.19 4.16 -13.96
N ASP A 22 -6.90 5.12 -14.52
CA ASP A 22 -8.30 5.40 -14.18
C ASP A 22 -9.23 4.22 -14.57
N LEU A 23 -8.95 3.58 -15.70
CA LEU A 23 -9.67 2.39 -16.13
C LEU A 23 -9.42 1.20 -15.19
N LEU A 24 -8.19 0.99 -14.73
CA LEU A 24 -7.82 -0.15 -13.91
C LEU A 24 -8.24 0.02 -12.44
N PHE A 25 -7.95 1.18 -11.87
CA PHE A 25 -8.12 1.44 -10.43
C PHE A 25 -9.32 2.34 -10.10
N GLY A 26 -9.94 2.93 -11.12
CA GLY A 26 -10.92 3.99 -10.94
C GLY A 26 -10.28 5.30 -10.50
N LYS A 27 -11.10 6.26 -10.12
CA LYS A 27 -10.65 7.57 -9.68
C LYS A 27 -9.73 7.45 -8.46
N ILE A 28 -8.53 8.01 -8.58
CA ILE A 28 -7.56 8.06 -7.48
C ILE A 28 -8.09 9.00 -6.40
N ASP A 29 -8.49 8.44 -5.28
CA ASP A 29 -8.98 9.15 -4.11
C ASP A 29 -8.00 9.08 -2.94
N TYR A 30 -8.34 9.72 -1.83
CA TYR A 30 -7.49 9.77 -0.65
C TYR A 30 -7.23 8.37 -0.05
N SER A 31 -8.19 7.44 -0.13
CA SER A 31 -8.01 6.08 0.39
C SER A 31 -6.93 5.31 -0.37
N PHE A 32 -6.90 5.46 -1.69
CA PHE A 32 -5.88 4.89 -2.55
C PHE A 32 -4.50 5.50 -2.29
N ILE A 33 -4.42 6.85 -2.22
CA ILE A 33 -3.17 7.57 -1.93
C ILE A 33 -2.63 7.17 -0.54
N PHE A 34 -3.50 7.09 0.47
CA PHE A 34 -3.11 6.68 1.82
C PHE A 34 -2.53 5.27 1.85
N LEU A 35 -3.16 4.32 1.14
CA LEU A 35 -2.62 2.96 1.00
C LEU A 35 -1.23 2.98 0.36
N LEU A 36 -1.03 3.72 -0.73
CA LEU A 36 0.28 3.82 -1.39
C LEU A 36 1.35 4.37 -0.44
N ILE A 37 1.03 5.41 0.31
CA ILE A 37 1.94 5.98 1.31
C ILE A 37 2.31 4.92 2.35
N CYS A 38 1.33 4.21 2.91
CA CYS A 38 1.57 3.14 3.87
C CYS A 38 2.45 2.02 3.30
N MET A 39 2.22 1.59 2.04
CA MET A 39 3.02 0.57 1.37
C MET A 39 4.49 0.99 1.21
N VAL A 40 4.74 2.26 0.86
CA VAL A 40 6.10 2.80 0.73
C VAL A 40 6.77 2.88 2.11
N LEU A 41 6.07 3.39 3.12
CA LEU A 41 6.60 3.50 4.48
C LEU A 41 6.88 2.14 5.11
N ASP A 42 6.00 1.14 4.90
CA ASP A 42 6.24 -0.22 5.36
C ASP A 42 7.49 -0.82 4.72
N PHE A 43 7.67 -0.65 3.42
CA PHE A 43 8.86 -1.13 2.72
C PHE A 43 10.14 -0.49 3.28
N LEU A 44 10.15 0.83 3.47
CA LEU A 44 11.28 1.57 4.01
C LEU A 44 11.59 1.15 5.46
N THR A 45 10.58 1.08 6.32
CA THR A 45 10.75 0.67 7.72
C THR A 45 11.17 -0.79 7.84
N GLY A 46 10.66 -1.67 6.97
CA GLY A 46 11.07 -3.06 6.89
C GLY A 46 12.55 -3.23 6.49
N MET A 47 13.03 -2.42 5.53
CA MET A 47 14.45 -2.37 5.18
C MET A 47 15.31 -1.89 6.35
N MET A 48 14.87 -0.84 7.06
CA MET A 48 15.58 -0.33 8.24
C MET A 48 15.68 -1.41 9.33
N ALA A 49 14.57 -2.09 9.64
CA ALA A 49 14.55 -3.16 10.62
C ALA A 49 15.46 -4.34 10.22
N GLY A 50 15.41 -4.75 8.95
CA GLY A 50 16.29 -5.80 8.42
C GLY A 50 17.77 -5.42 8.47
N ALA A 51 18.11 -4.14 8.24
CA ALA A 51 19.48 -3.65 8.35
C ALA A 51 20.00 -3.69 9.81
N VAL A 52 19.17 -3.26 10.77
CA VAL A 52 19.51 -3.29 12.21
C VAL A 52 19.72 -4.73 12.71
N GLU A 53 18.88 -5.66 12.25
CA GLU A 53 18.99 -7.07 12.64
C GLU A 53 20.04 -7.87 11.85
N HIS A 54 20.74 -7.25 10.90
CA HIS A 54 21.69 -7.92 9.97
C HIS A 54 21.04 -9.10 9.20
N LYS A 55 19.74 -9.02 8.92
CA LYS A 55 18.96 -10.05 8.22
C LYS A 55 18.42 -9.58 6.87
N LEU A 56 19.05 -8.57 6.29
CA LEU A 56 18.66 -8.08 4.97
C LEU A 56 18.98 -9.15 3.92
N SER A 57 17.95 -9.71 3.28
CA SER A 57 18.10 -10.64 2.17
C SER A 57 17.25 -10.22 0.97
N SER A 58 17.77 -10.45 -0.24
CA SER A 58 17.05 -10.18 -1.49
C SER A 58 15.72 -10.95 -1.55
N ASP A 59 15.68 -12.16 -1.03
CA ASP A 59 14.49 -13.01 -1.03
C ASP A 59 13.36 -12.44 -0.19
N LEU A 60 13.66 -11.84 0.97
CA LEU A 60 12.67 -11.19 1.82
C LEU A 60 12.10 -9.94 1.14
N CYS A 61 12.96 -9.13 0.52
CA CYS A 61 12.53 -7.96 -0.24
C CYS A 61 11.64 -8.34 -1.43
N THR A 62 12.02 -9.38 -2.17
CA THR A 62 11.25 -9.88 -3.32
C THR A 62 9.89 -10.41 -2.92
N ARG A 63 9.80 -11.21 -1.85
CA ARG A 63 8.51 -11.71 -1.34
C ARG A 63 7.60 -10.59 -0.86
N GLY A 64 8.15 -9.56 -0.20
CA GLY A 64 7.42 -8.37 0.20
C GLY A 64 6.85 -7.62 -1.00
N LEU A 65 7.65 -7.46 -2.06
CA LEU A 65 7.21 -6.80 -3.30
C LEU A 65 6.07 -7.57 -3.99
N PHE A 66 6.17 -8.90 -4.10
CA PHE A 66 5.09 -9.70 -4.69
C PHE A 66 3.78 -9.60 -3.92
N LYS A 67 3.82 -9.58 -2.58
CA LYS A 67 2.62 -9.35 -1.77
C LYS A 67 1.97 -8.01 -2.09
N LYS A 68 2.77 -6.95 -2.23
CA LYS A 68 2.28 -5.61 -2.59
C LYS A 68 1.70 -5.55 -4.00
N LEU A 69 2.30 -6.26 -4.96
CA LEU A 69 1.73 -6.40 -6.31
C LEU A 69 0.35 -7.08 -6.28
N MET A 70 0.16 -8.10 -5.43
CA MET A 70 -1.15 -8.75 -5.27
C MET A 70 -2.20 -7.80 -4.70
N VAL A 71 -1.84 -6.85 -3.85
CA VAL A 71 -2.77 -5.82 -3.36
C VAL A 71 -3.32 -4.99 -4.52
N PHE A 72 -2.48 -4.61 -5.50
CA PHE A 72 -2.96 -3.91 -6.69
C PHE A 72 -3.92 -4.75 -7.52
N VAL A 73 -3.67 -6.06 -7.64
CA VAL A 73 -4.60 -6.97 -8.31
C VAL A 73 -5.97 -6.98 -7.60
N TYR A 74 -5.98 -7.05 -6.27
CA TYR A 74 -7.24 -7.00 -5.51
C TYR A 74 -7.97 -5.66 -5.65
N LEU A 75 -7.24 -4.55 -5.75
CA LEU A 75 -7.83 -3.23 -5.98
C LEU A 75 -8.48 -3.13 -7.36
N ILE A 76 -7.84 -3.68 -8.40
CA ILE A 76 -8.41 -3.75 -9.74
C ILE A 76 -9.71 -4.56 -9.73
N VAL A 77 -9.69 -5.73 -9.12
CA VAL A 77 -10.89 -6.58 -8.99
C VAL A 77 -12.00 -5.85 -8.21
N ALA A 78 -11.65 -5.21 -7.10
CA ALA A 78 -12.60 -4.48 -6.26
C ALA A 78 -13.22 -3.29 -7.00
N HIS A 79 -12.42 -2.56 -7.80
CA HIS A 79 -12.94 -1.47 -8.64
C HIS A 79 -13.94 -1.98 -9.68
N HIS A 80 -13.61 -3.07 -10.37
CA HIS A 80 -14.51 -3.63 -11.38
C HIS A 80 -15.78 -4.24 -10.78
N LEU A 81 -15.70 -4.76 -9.54
CA LEU A 81 -16.87 -5.18 -8.78
C LEU A 81 -17.77 -3.98 -8.42
N ASP A 82 -17.17 -2.85 -8.00
CA ASP A 82 -17.93 -1.62 -7.77
C ASP A 82 -18.68 -1.19 -9.02
N VAL A 83 -18.03 -1.19 -10.19
CA VAL A 83 -18.64 -0.85 -11.47
C VAL A 83 -19.76 -1.83 -11.84
N LEU A 84 -19.52 -3.13 -11.71
CA LEU A 84 -20.48 -4.18 -12.06
C LEU A 84 -21.75 -4.14 -11.20
N LEU A 85 -21.59 -3.86 -9.91
CA LEU A 85 -22.67 -3.84 -8.93
C LEU A 85 -23.32 -2.45 -8.79
N GLY A 86 -22.77 -1.41 -9.45
CA GLY A 86 -23.24 -0.04 -9.34
C GLY A 86 -23.04 0.57 -7.95
N VAL A 87 -22.00 0.13 -7.22
CA VAL A 87 -21.64 0.62 -5.90
C VAL A 87 -20.27 1.31 -5.95
N ASN A 88 -19.81 1.89 -4.84
CA ASN A 88 -18.56 2.65 -4.80
C ASN A 88 -17.78 2.48 -3.48
N TYR A 89 -18.05 1.43 -2.72
CA TYR A 89 -17.45 1.22 -1.40
C TYR A 89 -16.55 -0.01 -1.32
N ILE A 90 -16.61 -0.96 -2.26
CA ILE A 90 -15.83 -2.21 -2.20
C ILE A 90 -14.34 -1.89 -2.33
N ARG A 91 -13.95 -1.09 -3.32
CA ARG A 91 -12.56 -0.66 -3.50
C ARG A 91 -12.04 0.14 -2.29
N ILE A 92 -12.87 1.03 -1.75
CA ILE A 92 -12.53 1.83 -0.56
C ILE A 92 -12.30 0.91 0.64
N ALA A 93 -13.18 -0.08 0.87
CA ALA A 93 -13.03 -1.07 1.93
C ALA A 93 -11.74 -1.89 1.78
N VAL A 94 -11.39 -2.30 0.57
CA VAL A 94 -10.14 -3.00 0.27
C VAL A 94 -8.92 -2.10 0.55
N CYS A 95 -8.97 -0.81 0.17
CA CYS A 95 -7.92 0.14 0.51
C CYS A 95 -7.67 0.22 2.03
N TYR A 96 -8.74 0.40 2.83
CA TYR A 96 -8.61 0.49 4.28
C TYR A 96 -8.15 -0.82 4.92
N LEU A 97 -8.63 -1.96 4.43
CA LEU A 97 -8.21 -3.27 4.92
C LEU A 97 -6.68 -3.45 4.79
N TYR A 98 -6.16 -3.19 3.59
CA TYR A 98 -4.72 -3.35 3.35
C TYR A 98 -3.90 -2.22 4.00
N ALA A 99 -4.38 -0.98 3.99
CA ALA A 99 -3.70 0.12 4.68
C ALA A 99 -3.55 -0.16 6.19
N THR A 100 -4.55 -0.75 6.83
CA THR A 100 -4.46 -1.17 8.23
C THR A 100 -3.36 -2.20 8.43
N GLY A 101 -3.25 -3.21 7.56
CA GLY A 101 -2.17 -4.19 7.60
C GLY A 101 -0.77 -3.56 7.44
N GLU A 102 -0.63 -2.60 6.51
CA GLU A 102 0.64 -1.88 6.30
C GLU A 102 1.00 -1.03 7.54
N VAL A 103 0.02 -0.34 8.16
CA VAL A 103 0.24 0.43 9.40
C VAL A 103 0.70 -0.48 10.53
N LEU A 104 0.09 -1.66 10.69
CA LEU A 104 0.54 -2.65 11.68
C LEU A 104 1.99 -3.06 11.45
N SER A 105 2.33 -3.37 10.20
CA SER A 105 3.69 -3.75 9.81
C SER A 105 4.70 -2.64 10.08
N ILE A 106 4.36 -1.37 9.79
CA ILE A 106 5.19 -0.21 10.11
C ILE A 106 5.50 -0.14 11.61
N ILE A 107 4.48 -0.34 12.44
CA ILE A 107 4.63 -0.31 13.90
C ILE A 107 5.51 -1.48 14.38
N GLU A 108 5.29 -2.68 13.86
CA GLU A 108 6.13 -3.84 14.15
C GLU A 108 7.60 -3.61 13.75
N ASN A 109 7.82 -3.06 12.55
CA ASN A 109 9.16 -2.68 12.10
C ASN A 109 9.80 -1.64 13.04
N GLY A 110 9.01 -0.67 13.54
CA GLY A 110 9.44 0.31 14.53
C GLY A 110 9.91 -0.35 15.83
N THR A 111 9.17 -1.33 16.35
CA THR A 111 9.58 -2.08 17.56
C THR A 111 10.87 -2.85 17.36
N ARG A 112 11.08 -3.44 16.19
CA ARG A 112 12.30 -4.20 15.84
C ARG A 112 13.54 -3.32 15.82
N ILE A 113 13.41 -2.03 15.50
CA ILE A 113 14.52 -1.06 15.59
C ILE A 113 14.61 -0.36 16.95
N GLY A 114 13.81 -0.74 17.93
CA GLY A 114 13.87 -0.22 19.29
C GLY A 114 13.04 1.04 19.56
N VAL A 115 12.16 1.42 18.64
CA VAL A 115 11.21 2.53 18.87
C VAL A 115 10.09 2.05 19.81
N PRO A 116 9.86 2.70 20.97
CA PRO A 116 8.80 2.29 21.89
C PRO A 116 7.43 2.60 21.28
N VAL A 117 6.52 1.62 21.30
CA VAL A 117 5.13 1.82 20.90
C VAL A 117 4.33 2.37 22.07
N PRO A 118 3.67 3.51 21.91
CA PRO A 118 2.77 4.06 22.93
C PRO A 118 1.67 3.06 23.31
N GLU A 119 1.36 2.98 24.59
CA GLU A 119 0.40 2.02 25.14
C GLU A 119 -0.99 2.03 24.44
N PRO A 120 -1.56 3.18 24.05
CA PRO A 120 -2.83 3.20 23.32
C PRO A 120 -2.75 2.49 21.95
N ILE A 121 -1.62 2.63 21.25
CA ILE A 121 -1.39 1.98 19.96
C ILE A 121 -1.24 0.47 20.16
N ARG A 122 -0.48 0.06 21.18
CA ARG A 122 -0.29 -1.35 21.51
C ARG A 122 -1.61 -2.05 21.82
N LYS A 123 -2.49 -1.42 22.63
CA LYS A 123 -3.83 -1.95 22.90
C LYS A 123 -4.70 -2.08 21.66
N ALA A 124 -4.63 -1.09 20.75
CA ALA A 124 -5.34 -1.17 19.47
C ALA A 124 -4.84 -2.32 18.61
N LEU A 125 -3.52 -2.57 18.57
CA LEU A 125 -2.91 -3.69 17.88
C LEU A 125 -3.37 -5.03 18.44
N ASP A 126 -3.39 -5.17 19.76
CA ASP A 126 -3.84 -6.39 20.46
C ASP A 126 -5.29 -6.74 20.10
N VAL A 127 -6.15 -5.73 20.01
CA VAL A 127 -7.55 -5.90 19.59
C VAL A 127 -7.64 -6.34 18.13
N LEU A 128 -6.87 -5.73 17.23
CA LEU A 128 -6.87 -6.04 15.79
C LEU A 128 -6.29 -7.43 15.50
N ASN A 129 -5.28 -7.85 16.27
CA ASN A 129 -4.69 -9.19 16.17
C ASN A 129 -5.52 -10.31 16.84
N GLY A 130 -6.75 -9.99 17.26
CA GLY A 130 -7.71 -10.96 17.79
C GLY A 130 -7.36 -11.49 19.17
N GLY A 131 -6.68 -10.70 20.00
CA GLY A 131 -6.44 -11.04 21.42
C GLY A 131 -5.59 -12.32 21.60
N LYS A 132 -4.72 -12.67 20.65
CA LYS A 132 -3.77 -13.78 20.81
C LYS A 132 -2.63 -13.39 21.75
N GLN A 133 -2.98 -13.15 22.99
CA GLN A 133 -2.06 -13.24 24.12
C GLN A 133 -2.88 -13.64 25.34
N ASN A 134 -2.92 -14.92 25.58
CA ASN A 134 -3.00 -15.54 26.93
C ASN A 134 -3.17 -17.03 26.75
N GLU A 135 -2.06 -17.70 26.52
CA GLU A 135 -1.75 -19.01 27.17
C GLU A 135 -0.24 -19.16 27.24
#